data_5b679a98b360e8424948e268b71d4274
#
_entry.id   5b679a98b360e8424948e268b71d4274
#
_cell.length_a   1.000
_cell.length_b   1.000
_cell.length_c   1.000
_cell.angle_alpha   90.00
_cell.angle_beta   90.00
_cell.angle_gamma   90.00
#
_symmetry.space_group_name_H-M   'P 1'
#
loop_
_entity.id
_entity.type
_entity.pdbx_description
1 polymer ?
#
loop_
_entity_poly.entity_id
_entity_poly.type
_entity_poly.pdbx_seq_one_letter_code
_entity_poly.pdbx_strand_id
1 'polypeptide(L)'
;MYRIRIHGRGGQGIKMASRVLGTALFHCGFTVQDAPKYGAERRGAPIFSTVRAERAGAGVGTINERGVIHQPDLVVVADDTLLAVPAAGVLQGIANETVVLVNSRESAATWRYRLNLQSQLLILPTAEDVEDRAELPHIGATCAGAAACLLGVLAPA
;
A
#
# COMPACT_ATOMS: atom_id res chain seq x y z
N MET A 1 -1.82 -4.87 15.79
CA MET A 1 -0.76 -4.86 14.74
C MET A 1 -1.38 -4.47 13.41
N TYR A 2 -0.81 -3.48 12.71
CA TYR A 2 -1.22 -3.12 11.34
C TYR A 2 -0.49 -4.00 10.32
N ARG A 3 -1.21 -4.52 9.34
CA ARG A 3 -0.71 -5.32 8.22
C ARG A 3 -0.99 -4.60 6.92
N ILE A 4 0.04 -4.10 6.28
CA ILE A 4 -0.06 -3.21 5.12
C ILE A 4 0.63 -3.84 3.92
N ARG A 5 -0.03 -3.82 2.77
CA ARG A 5 0.57 -4.16 1.47
C ARG A 5 0.54 -2.94 0.56
N ILE A 6 1.66 -2.69 -0.11
CA ILE A 6 1.80 -1.61 -1.09
C ILE A 6 2.13 -2.25 -2.43
N HIS A 7 1.23 -2.12 -3.40
CA HIS A 7 1.34 -2.69 -4.74
C HIS A 7 1.64 -1.61 -5.77
N GLY A 8 2.45 -1.95 -6.76
CA GLY A 8 2.76 -1.08 -7.89
C GLY A 8 3.59 -1.80 -8.92
N ARG A 9 4.22 -1.05 -9.80
CA ARG A 9 5.11 -1.57 -10.84
C ARG A 9 6.56 -1.24 -10.55
N GLY A 10 7.47 -2.04 -11.09
CA GLY A 10 8.90 -1.75 -11.05
C GLY A 10 9.18 -0.34 -11.62
N GLY A 11 9.92 0.48 -10.85
CA GLY A 11 10.19 1.88 -11.16
C GLY A 11 9.29 2.90 -10.47
N GLN A 12 8.15 2.52 -9.88
CA GLN A 12 7.24 3.43 -9.18
C GLN A 12 7.61 3.71 -7.71
N GLY A 13 8.78 3.31 -7.25
CA GLY A 13 9.26 3.63 -5.90
C GLY A 13 8.59 2.84 -4.77
N ILE A 14 7.98 1.69 -5.03
CA ILE A 14 7.20 0.91 -4.04
C ILE A 14 8.05 0.48 -2.83
N LYS A 15 9.30 0.10 -3.05
CA LYS A 15 10.23 -0.21 -1.95
C LYS A 15 10.53 1.01 -1.07
N MET A 16 10.68 2.17 -1.71
CA MET A 16 10.88 3.42 -0.97
C MET A 16 9.62 3.81 -0.21
N ALA A 17 8.44 3.59 -0.80
CA ALA A 17 7.16 3.84 -0.13
C ALA A 17 7.04 3.04 1.17
N SER A 18 7.32 1.74 1.15
CA SER A 18 7.27 0.90 2.35
C SER A 18 8.28 1.33 3.40
N ARG A 19 9.50 1.67 2.98
CA ARG A 19 10.55 2.15 3.89
C ARG A 19 10.19 3.50 4.53
N VAL A 20 9.68 4.46 3.75
CA VAL A 20 9.25 5.77 4.25
C VAL A 20 8.10 5.60 5.25
N LEU A 21 7.08 4.83 4.89
CA LEU A 21 5.96 4.53 5.80
C LEU A 21 6.44 3.84 7.08
N GLY A 22 7.29 2.84 6.95
CA GLY A 22 7.85 2.12 8.10
C GLY A 22 8.66 3.04 9.01
N THR A 23 9.47 3.92 8.44
CA THR A 23 10.26 4.92 9.21
C THR A 23 9.33 5.90 9.94
N ALA A 24 8.28 6.40 9.28
CA ALA A 24 7.30 7.30 9.90
C ALA A 24 6.60 6.61 11.08
N LEU A 25 6.14 5.37 10.91
CA LEU A 25 5.54 4.57 11.98
C LEU A 25 6.51 4.35 13.15
N PHE A 26 7.77 4.05 12.86
CA PHE A 26 8.80 3.88 13.90
C PHE A 26 8.98 5.16 14.73
N HIS A 27 9.07 6.34 14.09
CA HIS A 27 9.16 7.62 14.79
C HIS A 27 7.91 7.96 15.61
N CYS A 28 6.75 7.37 15.27
CA CYS A 28 5.51 7.48 16.04
C CYS A 28 5.36 6.41 17.12
N GLY A 29 6.43 5.69 17.47
CA GLY A 29 6.47 4.75 18.59
C GLY A 29 5.93 3.36 18.25
N PHE A 30 6.01 2.95 16.99
CA PHE A 30 5.69 1.56 16.60
C PHE A 30 6.97 0.71 16.46
N THR A 31 6.86 -0.56 16.80
CA THR A 31 7.78 -1.59 16.31
C THR A 31 7.38 -1.91 14.87
N VAL A 32 8.34 -1.88 13.95
CA VAL A 32 8.05 -1.99 12.51
C VAL A 32 8.88 -3.10 11.88
N GLN A 33 8.25 -3.83 10.97
CA GLN A 33 8.91 -4.74 10.04
C GLN A 33 8.54 -4.33 8.61
N ASP A 34 9.52 -3.89 7.84
CA ASP A 34 9.42 -3.63 6.41
C ASP A 34 10.06 -4.80 5.64
N ALA A 35 9.30 -5.42 4.76
CA ALA A 35 9.76 -6.56 3.97
C ALA A 35 9.37 -6.37 2.50
N PRO A 36 10.24 -5.80 1.68
CA PRO A 36 10.05 -5.80 0.24
C PRO A 36 10.13 -7.23 -0.31
N LYS A 37 9.16 -7.59 -1.15
CA LYS A 37 9.22 -8.87 -1.83
C LYS A 37 10.11 -8.72 -3.07
N TYR A 38 11.25 -9.41 -3.03
CA TYR A 38 12.14 -9.50 -4.19
C TYR A 38 11.62 -10.57 -5.15
N GLY A 39 11.43 -10.21 -6.41
CA GLY A 39 11.20 -11.09 -7.54
C GLY A 39 12.16 -10.75 -8.66
N ALA A 40 12.02 -11.37 -9.84
CA ALA A 40 12.73 -10.93 -11.05
C ALA A 40 12.23 -9.55 -11.46
N GLU A 41 12.75 -8.51 -10.78
CA GLU A 41 12.30 -7.14 -10.96
C GLU A 41 12.67 -6.63 -12.35
N ARG A 42 11.65 -6.50 -13.19
CA ARG A 42 11.74 -5.82 -14.46
C ARG A 42 10.94 -4.52 -14.35
N ARG A 43 11.43 -3.46 -14.97
CA ARG A 43 10.70 -2.20 -15.10
C ARG A 43 9.28 -2.49 -15.63
N GLY A 44 8.24 -2.00 -14.96
CA GLY A 44 6.85 -2.22 -15.32
C GLY A 44 6.22 -3.53 -14.81
N ALA A 45 7.00 -4.50 -14.32
CA ALA A 45 6.43 -5.72 -13.74
C ALA A 45 5.70 -5.43 -12.42
N PRO A 46 4.62 -6.17 -12.11
CA PRO A 46 3.95 -6.07 -10.80
C PRO A 46 4.92 -6.40 -9.66
N ILE A 47 4.98 -5.53 -8.68
CA ILE A 47 5.76 -5.73 -7.44
C ILE A 47 4.92 -5.32 -6.24
N PHE A 48 5.27 -5.81 -5.05
CA PHE A 48 4.70 -5.31 -3.82
C PHE A 48 5.69 -5.34 -2.67
N SER A 49 5.44 -4.48 -1.68
CA SER A 49 6.12 -4.46 -0.38
C SER A 49 5.12 -4.63 0.74
N THR A 50 5.57 -5.13 1.88
CA THR A 50 4.76 -5.31 3.09
C THR A 50 5.34 -4.53 4.24
N VAL A 51 4.46 -3.91 5.04
CA VAL A 51 4.81 -3.28 6.32
C VAL A 51 3.93 -3.87 7.41
N ARG A 52 4.55 -4.31 8.50
CA ARG A 52 3.88 -4.66 9.74
C ARG A 52 4.27 -3.66 10.80
N ALA A 53 3.31 -3.16 11.53
CA ALA A 53 3.58 -2.20 12.60
C ALA A 53 2.73 -2.50 13.83
N GLU A 54 3.36 -2.51 15.00
CA GLU A 54 2.71 -2.74 16.28
C GLU A 54 3.13 -1.68 17.27
N ARG A 55 2.18 -1.14 18.04
CA ARG A 55 2.49 -0.07 19.00
C ARG A 55 3.47 -0.58 20.04
N ALA A 56 4.59 0.11 20.23
CA ALA A 56 5.60 -0.21 21.24
C ALA A 56 4.96 -0.15 22.64
N GLY A 57 5.30 -1.11 23.50
CA GLY A 57 4.73 -1.18 24.85
C GLY A 57 3.67 -2.27 25.07
N ALA A 58 3.19 -2.95 24.04
CA ALA A 58 2.29 -4.10 24.18
C ALA A 58 2.99 -5.42 24.54
N GLY A 59 4.21 -5.35 25.11
CA GLY A 59 5.01 -6.53 25.43
C GLY A 59 5.75 -7.17 24.25
N VAL A 60 5.71 -6.54 23.09
CA VAL A 60 6.27 -7.07 21.85
C VAL A 60 7.59 -6.36 21.55
N GLY A 61 8.70 -7.04 21.78
CA GLY A 61 10.04 -6.54 21.40
C GLY A 61 10.35 -6.70 19.91
N THR A 62 9.70 -7.65 19.23
CA THR A 62 9.99 -8.00 17.83
C THR A 62 8.74 -8.57 17.15
N ILE A 63 8.48 -8.15 15.91
CA ILE A 63 7.45 -8.75 15.08
C ILE A 63 8.01 -10.06 14.50
N ASN A 64 7.47 -11.19 14.94
CA ASN A 64 7.93 -12.52 14.54
C ASN A 64 7.23 -13.08 13.29
N GLU A 65 6.11 -12.49 12.88
CA GLU A 65 5.43 -12.90 11.65
C GLU A 65 6.34 -12.70 10.43
N ARG A 66 6.43 -13.72 9.59
CA ARG A 66 7.23 -13.72 8.36
C ARG A 66 6.35 -14.05 7.15
N GLY A 67 6.87 -13.77 5.95
CA GLY A 67 6.19 -14.13 4.71
C GLY A 67 5.15 -13.12 4.25
N VAL A 68 4.26 -13.58 3.38
CA VAL A 68 3.22 -12.75 2.75
C VAL A 68 2.12 -12.43 3.75
N ILE A 69 1.63 -11.20 3.72
CA ILE A 69 0.44 -10.80 4.48
C ILE A 69 -0.78 -11.33 3.73
N HIS A 70 -1.47 -12.31 4.31
CA HIS A 70 -2.67 -12.90 3.71
C HIS A 70 -3.95 -12.13 4.02
N GLN A 71 -4.01 -11.47 5.16
CA GLN A 71 -5.14 -10.65 5.60
C GLN A 71 -4.64 -9.25 5.93
N PRO A 72 -4.63 -8.34 4.95
CA PRO A 72 -4.17 -6.97 5.16
C PRO A 72 -5.26 -6.11 5.81
N ASP A 73 -4.84 -5.18 6.66
CA ASP A 73 -5.69 -4.11 7.18
C ASP A 73 -5.78 -2.95 6.17
N LEU A 74 -4.67 -2.70 5.46
CA LEU A 74 -4.57 -1.67 4.43
C LEU A 74 -3.87 -2.22 3.18
N VAL A 75 -4.49 -2.01 2.02
CA VAL A 75 -3.90 -2.26 0.71
C VAL A 75 -3.76 -0.93 -0.04
N VAL A 76 -2.54 -0.59 -0.41
CA VAL A 76 -2.24 0.61 -1.20
C VAL A 76 -1.86 0.19 -2.61
N VAL A 77 -2.49 0.78 -3.62
CA VAL A 77 -2.31 0.46 -5.03
C VAL A 77 -1.84 1.71 -5.76
N ALA A 78 -0.57 1.75 -6.12
CA ALA A 78 0.03 2.88 -6.83
C ALA A 78 -0.35 2.93 -8.32
N ASP A 79 -0.78 1.81 -8.89
CA ASP A 79 -1.17 1.68 -10.30
C ASP A 79 -2.45 0.85 -10.40
N ASP A 80 -3.56 1.51 -10.73
CA ASP A 80 -4.90 0.92 -10.82
C ASP A 80 -5.02 -0.20 -11.85
N THR A 81 -4.15 -0.23 -12.87
CA THR A 81 -4.14 -1.31 -13.86
C THR A 81 -3.82 -2.67 -13.24
N LEU A 82 -3.21 -2.71 -12.06
CA LEU A 82 -2.92 -3.95 -11.33
C LEU A 82 -4.17 -4.61 -10.75
N LEU A 83 -5.26 -3.87 -10.56
CA LEU A 83 -6.53 -4.41 -10.08
C LEU A 83 -7.12 -5.45 -11.04
N ALA A 84 -6.84 -5.30 -12.33
CA ALA A 84 -7.27 -6.24 -13.38
C ALA A 84 -6.28 -7.40 -13.60
N VAL A 85 -5.16 -7.46 -12.87
CA VAL A 85 -4.11 -8.47 -13.03
C VAL A 85 -4.13 -9.45 -11.84
N PRO A 86 -4.73 -10.64 -11.96
CA PRO A 86 -4.82 -11.60 -10.85
C PRO A 86 -3.45 -11.99 -10.27
N ALA A 87 -2.43 -12.12 -11.14
CA ALA A 87 -1.07 -12.46 -10.74
C ALA A 87 -0.39 -11.37 -9.86
N ALA A 88 -0.89 -10.13 -9.87
CA ALA A 88 -0.40 -9.07 -8.98
C ALA A 88 -0.84 -9.28 -7.52
N GLY A 89 -1.85 -10.13 -7.28
CA GLY A 89 -2.31 -10.49 -5.94
C GLY A 89 -2.91 -9.35 -5.12
N VAL A 90 -3.31 -8.24 -5.76
CA VAL A 90 -3.81 -7.05 -5.07
C VAL A 90 -5.03 -7.38 -4.20
N LEU A 91 -5.98 -8.13 -4.77
CA LEU A 91 -7.25 -8.44 -4.12
C LEU A 91 -7.19 -9.65 -3.18
N GLN A 92 -6.04 -10.34 -3.08
CA GLN A 92 -5.91 -11.52 -2.23
C GLN A 92 -6.10 -11.16 -0.75
N GLY A 93 -7.02 -11.87 -0.08
CA GLY A 93 -7.24 -11.75 1.36
C GLY A 93 -7.83 -10.41 1.81
N ILE A 94 -8.40 -9.61 0.90
CA ILE A 94 -9.19 -8.44 1.25
C ILE A 94 -10.49 -8.92 1.93
N ALA A 95 -10.74 -8.41 3.12
CA ALA A 95 -11.96 -8.61 3.90
C ALA A 95 -12.78 -7.30 3.95
N ASN A 96 -13.97 -7.35 4.55
CA ASN A 96 -14.84 -6.18 4.65
C ASN A 96 -14.19 -5.02 5.44
N GLU A 97 -13.35 -5.36 6.41
CA GLU A 97 -12.64 -4.42 7.29
C GLU A 97 -11.39 -3.83 6.62
N THR A 98 -10.92 -4.43 5.53
CA THR A 98 -9.73 -3.96 4.81
C THR A 98 -10.02 -2.60 4.16
N VAL A 99 -9.14 -1.64 4.34
CA VAL A 99 -9.15 -0.38 3.58
C VAL A 99 -8.31 -0.55 2.32
N VAL A 100 -8.87 -0.18 1.17
CA VAL A 100 -8.17 -0.21 -0.12
C VAL A 100 -8.00 1.21 -0.62
N LEU A 101 -6.76 1.67 -0.72
CA LEU A 101 -6.40 2.98 -1.27
C LEU A 101 -5.83 2.81 -2.67
N VAL A 102 -6.47 3.39 -3.66
CA VAL A 102 -6.08 3.23 -5.08
C VAL A 102 -5.73 4.59 -5.69
N ASN A 103 -4.56 4.68 -6.28
CA ASN A 103 -4.23 5.80 -7.15
C ASN A 103 -4.91 5.59 -8.50
N SER A 104 -5.96 6.35 -8.79
CA SER A 104 -6.77 6.20 -9.99
C SER A 104 -7.47 7.50 -10.37
N ARG A 105 -7.78 7.64 -11.66
CA ARG A 105 -8.69 8.67 -12.20
C ARG A 105 -10.16 8.26 -12.10
N GLU A 106 -10.42 6.98 -11.93
CA GLU A 106 -11.77 6.43 -11.79
C GLU A 106 -12.31 6.62 -10.38
N SER A 107 -13.61 6.73 -10.24
CA SER A 107 -14.26 6.90 -8.95
C SER A 107 -14.22 5.63 -8.09
N ALA A 108 -14.33 5.81 -6.78
CA ALA A 108 -14.46 4.68 -5.84
C ALA A 108 -15.71 3.82 -6.14
N ALA A 109 -16.81 4.44 -6.56
CA ALA A 109 -18.03 3.72 -6.93
C ALA A 109 -17.82 2.83 -8.15
N THR A 110 -17.11 3.34 -9.17
CA THR A 110 -16.76 2.58 -10.37
C THR A 110 -15.92 1.34 -10.02
N TRP A 111 -14.89 1.50 -9.20
CA TRP A 111 -14.04 0.39 -8.80
C TRP A 111 -14.75 -0.63 -7.92
N ARG A 112 -15.56 -0.18 -6.95
CA ARG A 112 -16.38 -1.09 -6.14
C ARG A 112 -17.30 -1.96 -6.98
N TYR A 113 -17.97 -1.36 -7.96
CA TYR A 113 -18.85 -2.07 -8.86
C TYR A 113 -18.08 -3.10 -9.72
N ARG A 114 -16.97 -2.68 -10.36
CA ARG A 114 -16.16 -3.55 -11.23
C ARG A 114 -15.55 -4.74 -10.47
N LEU A 115 -15.13 -4.54 -9.23
CA LEU A 115 -14.43 -5.55 -8.44
C LEU A 115 -15.35 -6.30 -7.47
N ASN A 116 -16.62 -5.93 -7.40
CA ASN A 116 -17.60 -6.45 -6.44
C ASN A 116 -17.07 -6.43 -4.98
N LEU A 117 -16.40 -5.31 -4.61
CA LEU A 117 -15.78 -5.16 -3.29
C LEU A 117 -16.78 -4.60 -2.28
N GLN A 118 -16.83 -5.24 -1.11
CA GLN A 118 -17.58 -4.76 0.07
C GLN A 118 -16.72 -3.90 0.99
N SER A 119 -15.41 -3.98 0.86
CA SER A 119 -14.43 -3.22 1.63
C SER A 119 -14.48 -1.72 1.34
N GLN A 120 -13.98 -0.91 2.27
CA GLN A 120 -13.82 0.52 2.05
C GLN A 120 -12.77 0.77 0.96
N LEU A 121 -13.15 1.47 -0.09
CA LEU A 121 -12.26 1.85 -1.19
C LEU A 121 -12.16 3.38 -1.26
N LEU A 122 -10.94 3.87 -1.20
CA LEU A 122 -10.57 5.28 -1.26
C LEU A 122 -9.75 5.55 -2.53
N ILE A 123 -9.92 6.71 -3.12
CA ILE A 123 -9.17 7.13 -4.30
C ILE A 123 -8.15 8.20 -3.91
N LEU A 124 -6.94 8.01 -4.41
CA LEU A 124 -5.87 8.99 -4.40
C LEU A 124 -5.73 9.55 -5.83
N PRO A 125 -6.16 10.79 -6.11
CA PRO A 125 -6.30 11.28 -7.48
C PRO A 125 -5.01 11.88 -8.05
N THR A 126 -3.82 11.39 -7.66
CA THR A 126 -2.53 11.93 -8.16
C THR A 126 -2.26 11.63 -9.63
N ALA A 127 -3.04 10.73 -10.23
CA ALA A 127 -2.92 10.41 -11.67
C ALA A 127 -3.45 11.53 -12.59
N GLU A 128 -4.15 12.54 -12.03
CA GLU A 128 -4.69 13.65 -12.82
C GLU A 128 -3.60 14.62 -13.30
N ASP A 129 -2.50 14.72 -12.54
CA ASP A 129 -1.44 15.71 -12.77
C ASP A 129 -0.32 15.19 -13.70
N VAL A 130 -0.40 13.95 -14.20
CA VAL A 130 0.69 13.33 -14.98
C VAL A 130 0.16 12.78 -16.30
N GLU A 131 0.68 13.34 -17.40
CA GLU A 131 0.31 12.92 -18.76
C GLU A 131 0.86 11.53 -19.12
N ASP A 132 2.07 11.17 -18.65
CA ASP A 132 2.69 9.86 -18.88
C ASP A 132 2.86 9.08 -17.56
N ARG A 133 2.21 7.92 -17.46
CA ARG A 133 2.34 7.00 -16.31
C ARG A 133 3.77 6.50 -16.08
N ALA A 134 4.62 6.54 -17.09
CA ALA A 134 6.04 6.18 -16.97
C ALA A 134 6.85 7.24 -16.20
N GLU A 135 6.35 8.46 -16.10
CA GLU A 135 6.98 9.59 -15.41
C GLU A 135 6.57 9.73 -13.94
N LEU A 136 5.90 8.74 -13.32
CA LEU A 136 5.48 8.76 -11.92
C LEU A 136 6.57 8.28 -10.93
N PRO A 137 7.79 8.87 -10.89
CA PRO A 137 8.83 8.41 -9.96
C PRO A 137 8.48 8.69 -8.50
N HIS A 138 7.50 9.57 -8.24
CA HIS A 138 7.14 10.03 -6.90
C HIS A 138 5.84 9.45 -6.34
N ILE A 139 5.10 8.65 -7.14
CA ILE A 139 3.83 8.08 -6.69
C ILE A 139 3.98 7.25 -5.40
N GLY A 140 5.13 6.58 -5.24
CA GLY A 140 5.43 5.83 -4.03
C GLY A 140 5.43 6.72 -2.77
N ALA A 141 6.01 7.92 -2.84
CA ALA A 141 6.03 8.86 -1.72
C ALA A 141 4.62 9.36 -1.38
N THR A 142 3.83 9.71 -2.40
CA THR A 142 2.44 10.14 -2.23
C THR A 142 1.58 9.03 -1.61
N CYS A 143 1.73 7.79 -2.08
CA CYS A 143 1.06 6.63 -1.50
C CYS A 143 1.46 6.39 -0.04
N ALA A 144 2.74 6.56 0.31
CA ALA A 144 3.23 6.41 1.68
C ALA A 144 2.65 7.50 2.60
N GLY A 145 2.60 8.76 2.13
CA GLY A 145 2.00 9.87 2.86
C GLY A 145 0.51 9.66 3.12
N ALA A 146 -0.25 9.29 2.10
CA ALA A 146 -1.67 8.99 2.23
C ALA A 146 -1.93 7.80 3.19
N ALA A 147 -1.13 6.75 3.11
CA ALA A 147 -1.20 5.62 4.04
C ALA A 147 -0.90 6.05 5.48
N ALA A 148 0.11 6.89 5.70
CA ALA A 148 0.43 7.42 7.02
C ALA A 148 -0.71 8.27 7.62
N CYS A 149 -1.39 9.09 6.79
CA CYS A 149 -2.59 9.83 7.21
C CYS A 149 -3.72 8.89 7.60
N LEU A 150 -4.01 7.85 6.80
CA LEU A 150 -5.06 6.88 7.09
C LEU A 150 -4.80 6.10 8.39
N LEU A 151 -3.54 5.86 8.72
CA LEU A 151 -3.13 5.20 9.96
C LEU A 151 -3.07 6.14 11.18
N GLY A 152 -3.38 7.43 10.99
CA GLY A 152 -3.33 8.44 12.04
C GLY A 152 -1.91 8.76 12.54
N VAL A 153 -0.90 8.49 11.72
CA VAL A 153 0.52 8.72 12.02
C VAL A 153 0.93 10.16 11.68
N LEU A 154 0.29 10.73 10.67
CA LEU A 154 0.42 12.14 10.31
C LEU A 154 -0.93 12.81 10.53
N ALA A 155 -0.93 13.90 11.32
CA ALA A 155 -2.10 14.77 11.34
C ALA A 155 -2.25 15.43 9.96
N PRO A 156 -3.47 15.57 9.42
CA PRO A 156 -3.68 16.43 8.27
C PRO A 156 -3.26 17.85 8.66
N ALA A 157 -2.49 18.49 7.78
CA ALA A 157 -2.04 19.88 7.96
C ALA A 157 -3.22 20.84 7.90
#